data_ab9fc1105cdf39ebeb64c8bd15147c82
#
_entry.id   ab9fc1105cdf39ebeb64c8bd15147c82
#
_cell.length_a   1.000
_cell.length_b   1.000
_cell.length_c   1.000
_cell.angle_alpha   90.00
_cell.angle_beta   90.00
_cell.angle_gamma   90.00
#
_symmetry.space_group_name_H-M   'P 1'
#
loop_
_entity.id
_entity.type
_entity.pdbx_description
1 polymer ?
#
loop_
_entity_poly.entity_id
_entity_poly.type
_entity_poly.pdbx_seq_one_letter_code
_entity_poly.pdbx_strand_id
1 'polypeptide(L)'
;EAVHAKAVAKHLGTEHTELYVSPEDAMAVIPRLATIWDEPFSDSSQIPTLLVSELARKHVTVCLSGDGGDELFCGYNRYPQGYKIWNTLEQVPNPIRQTVGSLIQVFPGAPIEYLLSFLPKRFQIPHFADRLPKLGQLVKEKSGESYYQRSVSHWKEPGNLVLGGIEPQTLFNRSEQFPKVSDFREQMMYLDSMTYLPDDILTKVD
;
A
#
# COMPACT_ATOMS: atom_id res chain seq x y z
N GLU A 1 16.50 -2.14 7.16
CA GLU A 1 16.55 -3.31 6.25
C GLU A 1 18.00 -3.73 5.96
N ALA A 2 18.91 -2.85 5.55
CA ALA A 2 20.30 -3.19 5.18
C ALA A 2 21.04 -4.03 6.25
N VAL A 3 20.88 -3.71 7.54
CA VAL A 3 21.51 -4.46 8.63
C VAL A 3 21.02 -5.92 8.68
N HIS A 4 19.74 -6.14 8.43
CA HIS A 4 19.15 -7.50 8.40
C HIS A 4 19.61 -8.26 7.16
N ALA A 5 19.61 -7.64 5.99
CA ALA A 5 20.11 -8.24 4.75
C ALA A 5 21.56 -8.71 4.89
N LYS A 6 22.42 -7.87 5.46
CA LYS A 6 23.83 -8.20 5.75
C LYS A 6 23.98 -9.37 6.72
N ALA A 7 23.13 -9.41 7.77
CA ALA A 7 23.16 -10.50 8.73
C ALA A 7 22.74 -11.83 8.09
N VAL A 8 21.73 -11.82 7.22
CA VAL A 8 21.28 -13.00 6.47
C VAL A 8 22.34 -13.47 5.50
N ALA A 9 22.93 -12.57 4.71
CA ALA A 9 23.99 -12.90 3.78
C ALA A 9 25.20 -13.56 4.50
N LYS A 10 25.59 -12.98 5.64
CA LYS A 10 26.67 -13.56 6.47
C LYS A 10 26.31 -14.95 7.01
N HIS A 11 25.06 -15.15 7.43
CA HIS A 11 24.58 -16.44 7.94
C HIS A 11 24.60 -17.53 6.85
N LEU A 12 24.19 -17.15 5.64
CA LEU A 12 24.15 -18.07 4.50
C LEU A 12 25.53 -18.26 3.83
N GLY A 13 26.53 -17.44 4.18
CA GLY A 13 27.85 -17.49 3.56
C GLY A 13 27.87 -17.04 2.09
N THR A 14 26.95 -16.19 1.69
CA THR A 14 26.87 -15.67 0.32
C THR A 14 27.78 -14.47 0.14
N GLU A 15 28.25 -14.26 -1.10
CA GLU A 15 28.90 -13.01 -1.50
C GLU A 15 27.85 -11.90 -1.51
N HIS A 16 28.12 -10.81 -0.79
CA HIS A 16 27.14 -9.75 -0.57
C HIS A 16 27.66 -8.42 -1.11
N THR A 17 26.90 -7.81 -2.02
CA THR A 17 27.16 -6.49 -2.56
C THR A 17 26.12 -5.50 -2.04
N GLU A 18 26.57 -4.37 -1.51
CA GLU A 18 25.71 -3.31 -0.98
C GLU A 18 25.72 -2.10 -1.93
N LEU A 19 24.54 -1.58 -2.24
CA LEU A 19 24.38 -0.32 -2.98
C LEU A 19 23.72 0.71 -2.05
N TYR A 20 24.43 1.80 -1.81
CA TYR A 20 23.91 2.95 -1.08
C TYR A 20 23.56 4.05 -2.08
N VAL A 21 22.30 4.46 -2.08
CA VAL A 21 21.77 5.46 -3.02
C VAL A 21 21.63 6.79 -2.29
N SER A 22 22.31 7.82 -2.80
CA SER A 22 22.14 9.19 -2.31
C SER A 22 20.87 9.83 -2.88
N PRO A 23 20.38 10.92 -2.30
CA PRO A 23 19.28 11.69 -2.90
C PRO A 23 19.62 12.19 -4.32
N GLU A 24 20.87 12.54 -4.58
CA GLU A 24 21.37 12.99 -5.87
C GLU A 24 21.31 11.86 -6.91
N ASP A 25 21.70 10.64 -6.53
CA ASP A 25 21.58 9.45 -7.40
C ASP A 25 20.13 9.18 -7.76
N ALA A 26 19.24 9.24 -6.78
CA ALA A 26 17.80 9.05 -6.98
C ALA A 26 17.23 10.12 -7.93
N MET A 27 17.59 11.38 -7.73
CA MET A 27 17.17 12.50 -8.61
C MET A 27 17.67 12.34 -10.04
N ALA A 28 18.88 11.84 -10.25
CA ALA A 28 19.47 11.62 -11.57
C ALA A 28 18.74 10.54 -12.39
N VAL A 29 18.04 9.63 -11.73
CA VAL A 29 17.25 8.57 -12.39
C VAL A 29 15.94 9.12 -12.98
N ILE A 30 15.31 10.10 -12.33
CA ILE A 30 13.95 10.57 -12.68
C ILE A 30 13.76 10.91 -14.16
N PRO A 31 14.67 11.65 -14.84
CA PRO A 31 14.50 11.95 -16.27
C PRO A 31 14.51 10.72 -17.19
N ARG A 32 15.04 9.59 -16.71
CA ARG A 32 15.18 8.35 -17.48
C ARG A 32 13.94 7.45 -17.36
N LEU A 33 13.14 7.63 -16.32
CA LEU A 33 11.99 6.78 -16.04
C LEU A 33 11.01 6.72 -17.22
N ALA A 34 10.76 7.85 -17.88
CA ALA A 34 9.84 7.93 -19.02
C ALA A 34 10.29 7.14 -20.26
N THR A 35 11.56 6.70 -20.31
CA THR A 35 12.14 5.96 -21.46
C THR A 35 12.44 4.49 -21.12
N ILE A 36 12.26 4.09 -19.88
CA ILE A 36 12.60 2.75 -19.39
C ILE A 36 11.35 1.87 -19.31
N TRP A 37 10.25 2.43 -18.82
CA TRP A 37 8.97 1.73 -18.77
C TRP A 37 8.07 2.20 -19.91
N ASP A 38 7.41 1.24 -20.56
CA ASP A 38 6.58 1.49 -21.74
C ASP A 38 5.26 2.20 -21.38
N GLU A 39 4.86 2.18 -20.12
CA GLU A 39 3.68 2.86 -19.62
C GLU A 39 3.95 3.63 -18.32
N PRO A 40 3.22 4.73 -18.06
CA PRO A 40 3.36 5.46 -16.83
C PRO A 40 2.72 4.70 -15.66
N PHE A 41 3.47 4.51 -14.59
CA PHE A 41 2.96 4.03 -13.31
C PHE A 41 3.52 4.87 -12.16
N SER A 42 2.87 4.84 -11.01
CA SER A 42 3.13 5.78 -9.92
C SER A 42 3.61 5.07 -8.65
N ASP A 43 4.70 4.31 -8.78
CA ASP A 43 5.38 3.70 -7.63
C ASP A 43 6.79 4.28 -7.49
N SER A 44 7.08 4.89 -6.33
CA SER A 44 8.41 5.47 -6.05
C SER A 44 9.52 4.41 -5.99
N SER A 45 9.18 3.13 -5.81
CA SER A 45 10.15 2.04 -5.78
C SER A 45 10.76 1.73 -7.16
N GLN A 46 10.20 2.28 -8.25
CA GLN A 46 10.82 2.22 -9.57
C GLN A 46 12.27 2.75 -9.59
N ILE A 47 12.58 3.76 -8.77
CA ILE A 47 13.93 4.35 -8.70
C ILE A 47 14.94 3.34 -8.14
N PRO A 48 14.78 2.79 -6.93
CA PRO A 48 15.69 1.78 -6.42
C PRO A 48 15.71 0.50 -7.26
N THR A 49 14.58 0.09 -7.86
CA THR A 49 14.52 -1.07 -8.74
C THR A 49 15.43 -0.89 -9.95
N LEU A 50 15.38 0.26 -10.62
CA LEU A 50 16.28 0.55 -11.75
C LEU A 50 17.74 0.49 -11.35
N LEU A 51 18.11 1.15 -10.25
CA LEU A 51 19.50 1.19 -9.79
C LEU A 51 20.03 -0.20 -9.41
N VAL A 52 19.20 -1.03 -8.77
CA VAL A 52 19.58 -2.43 -8.45
C VAL A 52 19.69 -3.26 -9.73
N SER A 53 18.79 -3.08 -10.69
CA SER A 53 18.85 -3.77 -11.98
C SER A 53 20.11 -3.39 -12.77
N GLU A 54 20.50 -2.12 -12.78
CA GLU A 54 21.76 -1.67 -13.40
C GLU A 54 22.99 -2.26 -12.70
N LEU A 55 22.96 -2.39 -11.38
CA LEU A 55 24.04 -3.05 -10.64
C LEU A 55 24.11 -4.52 -10.99
N ALA A 56 22.98 -5.24 -10.92
CA ALA A 56 22.90 -6.67 -11.22
C ALA A 56 23.34 -6.97 -12.65
N ARG A 57 22.95 -6.15 -13.63
CA ARG A 57 23.28 -6.32 -15.04
C ARG A 57 24.78 -6.32 -15.34
N LYS A 58 25.59 -5.71 -14.49
CA LYS A 58 27.07 -5.73 -14.62
C LYS A 58 27.65 -7.11 -14.35
N HIS A 59 26.94 -7.97 -13.64
CA HIS A 59 27.44 -9.24 -13.16
C HIS A 59 26.66 -10.43 -13.71
N VAL A 60 25.34 -10.27 -13.93
CA VAL A 60 24.44 -11.37 -14.33
C VAL A 60 23.46 -10.94 -15.42
N THR A 61 22.94 -11.90 -16.14
CA THR A 61 21.89 -11.68 -17.15
C THR A 61 20.50 -11.81 -16.54
N VAL A 62 20.35 -12.70 -15.55
CA VAL A 62 19.10 -12.97 -14.84
C VAL A 62 19.39 -13.01 -13.36
N CYS A 63 18.52 -12.42 -12.55
CA CYS A 63 18.59 -12.48 -11.10
C CYS A 63 17.22 -12.84 -10.52
N LEU A 64 17.21 -13.37 -9.30
CA LEU A 64 16.00 -13.57 -8.51
C LEU A 64 15.83 -12.39 -7.56
N SER A 65 14.61 -11.90 -7.44
CA SER A 65 14.24 -10.85 -6.50
C SER A 65 13.38 -11.38 -5.34
N GLY A 66 13.16 -10.54 -4.34
CA GLY A 66 12.27 -10.83 -3.22
C GLY A 66 10.83 -10.36 -3.45
N ASP A 67 10.48 -9.93 -4.66
CA ASP A 67 9.14 -9.46 -4.98
C ASP A 67 8.10 -10.57 -4.80
N GLY A 68 6.91 -10.23 -4.30
CA GLY A 68 5.88 -11.19 -3.91
C GLY A 68 6.05 -11.75 -2.48
N GLY A 69 7.18 -11.51 -1.83
CA GLY A 69 7.43 -11.99 -0.47
C GLY A 69 6.46 -11.40 0.56
N ASP A 70 6.19 -10.11 0.47
CA ASP A 70 5.27 -9.42 1.38
C ASP A 70 3.83 -9.88 1.22
N GLU A 71 3.38 -10.12 -0.01
CA GLU A 71 2.05 -10.61 -0.35
C GLU A 71 1.85 -12.05 0.11
N LEU A 72 2.87 -12.89 -0.02
CA LEU A 72 2.78 -14.32 0.32
C LEU A 72 3.01 -14.62 1.80
N PHE A 73 3.78 -13.79 2.50
CA PHE A 73 4.20 -14.02 3.89
C PHE A 73 3.73 -12.95 4.88
N CYS A 74 2.71 -12.16 4.51
CA CYS A 74 2.12 -11.13 5.38
C CYS A 74 3.12 -10.05 5.83
N GLY A 75 4.02 -9.64 4.93
CA GLY A 75 5.11 -8.71 5.25
C GLY A 75 4.65 -7.26 5.43
N TYR A 76 3.61 -6.82 4.74
CA TYR A 76 3.13 -5.44 4.85
C TYR A 76 2.47 -5.15 6.19
N ASN A 77 2.87 -4.06 6.84
CA ASN A 77 2.25 -3.57 8.08
C ASN A 77 0.75 -3.29 7.95
N ARG A 78 0.26 -3.04 6.73
CA ARG A 78 -1.17 -2.81 6.46
C ARG A 78 -2.04 -4.03 6.76
N TYR A 79 -1.53 -5.26 6.66
CA TYR A 79 -2.28 -6.47 6.94
C TYR A 79 -2.63 -6.62 8.43
N PRO A 80 -1.68 -6.64 9.37
CA PRO A 80 -2.02 -6.72 10.79
C PRO A 80 -2.77 -5.49 11.29
N GLN A 81 -2.52 -4.31 10.74
CA GLN A 81 -3.25 -3.09 11.10
C GLN A 81 -4.68 -3.12 10.57
N GLY A 82 -4.88 -3.44 9.30
CA GLY A 82 -6.19 -3.58 8.67
C GLY A 82 -7.06 -4.61 9.38
N TYR A 83 -6.47 -5.77 9.72
CA TYR A 83 -7.13 -6.81 10.50
C TYR A 83 -7.65 -6.29 11.84
N LYS A 84 -6.80 -5.61 12.63
CA LYS A 84 -7.18 -5.07 13.94
C LYS A 84 -8.30 -4.03 13.82
N ILE A 85 -8.19 -3.14 12.84
CA ILE A 85 -9.19 -2.09 12.61
C ILE A 85 -10.50 -2.71 12.15
N TRP A 86 -10.47 -3.59 11.15
CA TRP A 86 -11.68 -4.20 10.61
C TRP A 86 -12.41 -5.05 11.65
N ASN A 87 -11.72 -5.91 12.38
CA ASN A 87 -12.33 -6.71 13.46
C ASN A 87 -13.00 -5.86 14.55
N THR A 88 -12.46 -4.67 14.82
CA THR A 88 -13.09 -3.73 15.75
C THR A 88 -14.34 -3.09 15.12
N LEU A 89 -14.25 -2.69 13.86
CA LEU A 89 -15.37 -2.09 13.13
C LEU A 89 -16.52 -3.07 12.92
N GLU A 90 -16.22 -4.32 12.63
CA GLU A 90 -17.23 -5.36 12.39
C GLU A 90 -18.11 -5.63 13.62
N GLN A 91 -17.59 -5.43 14.83
CA GLN A 91 -18.34 -5.54 16.07
C GLN A 91 -19.33 -4.38 16.29
N VAL A 92 -19.18 -3.27 15.55
CA VAL A 92 -20.06 -2.10 15.66
C VAL A 92 -21.16 -2.20 14.60
N PRO A 93 -22.44 -2.13 14.99
CA PRO A 93 -23.57 -2.16 14.05
C PRO A 93 -23.45 -1.12 12.94
N ASN A 94 -23.77 -1.51 11.71
CA ASN A 94 -23.61 -0.66 10.53
C ASN A 94 -24.31 0.72 10.67
N PRO A 95 -25.54 0.87 11.21
CA PRO A 95 -26.14 2.19 11.39
C PRO A 95 -25.31 3.14 12.26
N ILE A 96 -24.68 2.60 13.32
CA ILE A 96 -23.80 3.38 14.19
C ILE A 96 -22.56 3.81 13.41
N ARG A 97 -21.94 2.90 12.65
CA ARG A 97 -20.77 3.21 11.81
C ARG A 97 -21.08 4.30 10.77
N GLN A 98 -22.25 4.23 10.13
CA GLN A 98 -22.70 5.25 9.16
C GLN A 98 -22.83 6.63 9.83
N THR A 99 -23.44 6.69 11.00
CA THR A 99 -23.61 7.94 11.74
C THR A 99 -22.25 8.51 12.18
N VAL A 100 -21.41 7.69 12.83
CA VAL A 100 -20.08 8.10 13.29
C VAL A 100 -19.20 8.54 12.11
N GLY A 101 -19.16 7.75 11.03
CA GLY A 101 -18.39 8.10 9.84
C GLY A 101 -18.85 9.41 9.19
N SER A 102 -20.18 9.68 9.17
CA SER A 102 -20.71 10.94 8.68
C SER A 102 -20.34 12.12 9.57
N LEU A 103 -20.41 11.95 10.88
CA LEU A 103 -19.97 12.98 11.84
C LEU A 103 -18.48 13.30 11.67
N ILE A 104 -17.63 12.28 11.55
CA ILE A 104 -16.19 12.46 11.32
C ILE A 104 -15.92 13.26 10.04
N GLN A 105 -16.68 13.02 8.97
CA GLN A 105 -16.50 13.72 7.70
C GLN A 105 -16.91 15.20 7.74
N VAL A 106 -17.91 15.54 8.55
CA VAL A 106 -18.39 16.92 8.70
C VAL A 106 -17.56 17.70 9.72
N PHE A 107 -16.90 16.99 10.64
CA PHE A 107 -16.16 17.65 11.71
C PHE A 107 -14.88 18.31 11.17
N PRO A 108 -14.65 19.61 11.43
CA PRO A 108 -13.44 20.28 10.99
C PRO A 108 -12.23 19.68 11.72
N GLY A 109 -11.27 19.13 10.95
CA GLY A 109 -10.08 18.50 11.52
C GLY A 109 -9.12 19.44 12.19
N ALA A 110 -9.06 20.71 11.74
CA ALA A 110 -8.11 21.69 12.24
C ALA A 110 -8.20 21.97 13.77
N PRO A 111 -9.38 22.12 14.39
CA PRO A 111 -9.47 22.28 15.85
C PRO A 111 -8.96 21.06 16.61
N ILE A 112 -9.19 19.84 16.08
CA ILE A 112 -8.72 18.62 16.72
C ILE A 112 -7.18 18.52 16.60
N GLU A 113 -6.63 18.81 15.45
CA GLU A 113 -5.18 18.82 15.24
C GLU A 113 -4.50 19.86 16.15
N TYR A 114 -5.10 21.03 16.33
CA TYR A 114 -4.64 22.02 17.29
C TYR A 114 -4.66 21.48 18.73
N LEU A 115 -5.74 20.82 19.15
CA LEU A 115 -5.79 20.18 20.48
C LEU A 115 -4.76 19.06 20.63
N LEU A 116 -4.57 18.23 19.59
CA LEU A 116 -3.57 17.17 19.60
C LEU A 116 -2.13 17.72 19.65
N SER A 117 -1.89 18.93 19.18
CA SER A 117 -0.55 19.56 19.22
C SER A 117 -0.03 19.82 20.65
N PHE A 118 -0.93 19.90 21.64
CA PHE A 118 -0.55 20.01 23.05
C PHE A 118 -0.16 18.67 23.70
N LEU A 119 -0.41 17.55 23.03
CA LEU A 119 0.00 16.23 23.52
C LEU A 119 1.51 16.00 23.33
N PRO A 120 2.13 15.15 24.16
CA PRO A 120 3.50 14.71 23.91
C PRO A 120 3.67 14.18 22.49
N LYS A 121 4.82 14.43 21.87
CA LYS A 121 5.12 14.07 20.45
C LYS A 121 4.75 12.63 20.08
N ARG A 122 4.86 11.67 21.03
CA ARG A 122 4.50 10.26 20.84
C ARG A 122 3.01 10.02 20.55
N PHE A 123 2.13 10.98 20.87
CA PHE A 123 0.68 10.92 20.63
C PHE A 123 0.22 11.85 19.51
N GLN A 124 1.11 12.66 18.96
CA GLN A 124 0.80 13.52 17.84
C GLN A 124 0.76 12.70 16.55
N ILE A 125 -0.36 12.80 15.82
CA ILE A 125 -0.52 12.19 14.51
C ILE A 125 -0.31 13.28 13.47
N PRO A 126 0.78 13.25 12.70
CA PRO A 126 1.03 14.24 11.66
C PRO A 126 -0.10 14.26 10.63
N HIS A 127 -0.52 15.46 10.22
CA HIS A 127 -1.58 15.65 9.21
C HIS A 127 -2.89 14.94 9.58
N PHE A 128 -3.28 14.99 10.85
CA PHE A 128 -4.49 14.35 11.35
C PHE A 128 -5.75 14.89 10.67
N ALA A 129 -5.81 16.21 10.47
CA ALA A 129 -6.93 16.86 9.79
C ALA A 129 -7.17 16.29 8.39
N ASP A 130 -6.12 16.04 7.62
CA ASP A 130 -6.19 15.51 6.26
C ASP A 130 -6.63 14.03 6.23
N ARG A 131 -6.37 13.31 7.31
CA ARG A 131 -6.70 11.88 7.45
C ARG A 131 -8.15 11.63 7.89
N LEU A 132 -8.75 12.59 8.60
CA LEU A 132 -10.12 12.45 9.13
C LEU A 132 -11.16 12.08 8.07
N PRO A 133 -11.25 12.76 6.91
CA PRO A 133 -12.24 12.41 5.90
C PRO A 133 -12.09 10.97 5.38
N LYS A 134 -10.83 10.51 5.21
CA LYS A 134 -10.54 9.12 4.80
C LYS A 134 -10.98 8.13 5.89
N LEU A 135 -10.68 8.40 7.14
CA LEU A 135 -11.12 7.57 8.26
C LEU A 135 -12.65 7.49 8.35
N GLY A 136 -13.35 8.62 8.20
CA GLY A 136 -14.79 8.66 8.18
C GLY A 136 -15.41 7.81 7.07
N GLN A 137 -14.75 7.72 5.90
CA GLN A 137 -15.18 6.83 4.82
C GLN A 137 -14.90 5.36 5.16
N LEU A 138 -13.72 5.03 5.66
CA LEU A 138 -13.34 3.67 6.03
C LEU A 138 -14.28 3.07 7.10
N VAL A 139 -14.70 3.87 8.08
CA VAL A 139 -15.65 3.45 9.13
C VAL A 139 -17.01 3.06 8.55
N LYS A 140 -17.41 3.66 7.42
CA LYS A 140 -18.71 3.42 6.77
C LYS A 140 -18.74 2.17 5.88
N GLU A 141 -17.59 1.56 5.60
CA GLU A 141 -17.52 0.40 4.71
C GLU A 141 -18.31 -0.79 5.26
N LYS A 142 -18.95 -1.53 4.36
CA LYS A 142 -19.90 -2.58 4.75
C LYS A 142 -19.27 -3.95 4.86
N SER A 143 -18.14 -4.18 4.15
CA SER A 143 -17.42 -5.45 4.14
C SER A 143 -15.92 -5.23 4.26
N GLY A 144 -15.16 -6.28 4.61
CA GLY A 144 -13.71 -6.27 4.68
C GLY A 144 -13.08 -5.93 3.32
N GLU A 145 -13.64 -6.47 2.24
CA GLU A 145 -13.16 -6.25 0.88
C GLU A 145 -13.30 -4.77 0.50
N SER A 146 -14.47 -4.17 0.73
CA SER A 146 -14.68 -2.75 0.43
C SER A 146 -13.83 -1.84 1.32
N TYR A 147 -13.63 -2.21 2.59
CA TYR A 147 -12.70 -1.54 3.49
C TYR A 147 -11.27 -1.59 2.93
N TYR A 148 -10.82 -2.78 2.50
CA TYR A 148 -9.46 -2.94 1.97
C TYR A 148 -9.29 -2.18 0.65
N GLN A 149 -10.20 -2.34 -0.30
CA GLN A 149 -10.20 -1.59 -1.56
C GLN A 149 -10.06 -0.08 -1.30
N ARG A 150 -10.88 0.46 -0.40
CA ARG A 150 -10.82 1.89 -0.06
C ARG A 150 -9.51 2.29 0.60
N SER A 151 -8.91 1.40 1.40
CA SER A 151 -7.66 1.68 2.10
C SER A 151 -6.47 1.80 1.14
N VAL A 152 -6.46 1.01 0.07
CA VAL A 152 -5.38 0.98 -0.94
C VAL A 152 -5.65 1.88 -2.15
N SER A 153 -6.90 2.33 -2.36
CA SER A 153 -7.24 3.19 -3.49
C SER A 153 -6.69 4.60 -3.34
N HIS A 154 -6.02 5.08 -4.38
CA HIS A 154 -5.57 6.47 -4.48
C HIS A 154 -6.73 7.42 -4.79
N TRP A 155 -7.64 7.00 -5.67
CA TRP A 155 -8.83 7.77 -6.07
C TRP A 155 -10.06 7.30 -5.32
N LYS A 156 -10.86 8.26 -4.85
CA LYS A 156 -12.08 7.95 -4.10
C LYS A 156 -13.19 7.45 -5.01
N GLU A 157 -13.29 8.04 -6.18
CA GLU A 157 -14.36 7.83 -7.16
C GLU A 157 -13.74 7.83 -8.56
N PRO A 158 -13.03 6.76 -8.96
CA PRO A 158 -12.30 6.73 -10.23
C PRO A 158 -13.24 6.86 -11.44
N GLY A 159 -14.48 6.39 -11.35
CA GLY A 159 -15.48 6.56 -12.39
C GLY A 159 -15.80 8.02 -12.77
N ASN A 160 -15.56 8.96 -11.85
CA ASN A 160 -15.79 10.39 -12.10
C ASN A 160 -14.63 11.07 -12.87
N LEU A 161 -13.51 10.38 -13.07
CA LEU A 161 -12.36 10.93 -13.80
C LEU A 161 -12.59 10.99 -15.33
N VAL A 162 -13.40 10.10 -15.84
CA VAL A 162 -13.71 10.00 -17.27
C VAL A 162 -15.18 10.33 -17.49
N LEU A 163 -15.48 11.29 -18.36
CA LEU A 163 -16.85 11.65 -18.69
C LEU A 163 -17.59 10.43 -19.28
N GLY A 164 -18.68 10.02 -18.64
CA GLY A 164 -19.41 8.82 -19.01
C GLY A 164 -18.69 7.50 -18.69
N GLY A 165 -17.59 7.55 -17.94
CA GLY A 165 -16.85 6.38 -17.52
C GLY A 165 -17.66 5.53 -16.54
N ILE A 166 -17.55 4.22 -16.70
CA ILE A 166 -18.07 3.22 -15.76
C ILE A 166 -16.88 2.47 -15.21
N GLU A 167 -16.78 2.38 -13.88
CA GLU A 167 -15.73 1.59 -13.24
C GLU A 167 -15.88 0.11 -13.62
N PRO A 168 -14.84 -0.52 -14.16
CA PRO A 168 -14.92 -1.93 -14.52
C PRO A 168 -15.12 -2.79 -13.27
N GLN A 169 -15.75 -3.94 -13.45
CA GLN A 169 -15.82 -4.93 -12.40
C GLN A 169 -14.45 -5.55 -12.17
N THR A 170 -13.88 -5.25 -11.02
CA THR A 170 -12.62 -5.81 -10.55
C THR A 170 -12.86 -7.00 -9.60
N LEU A 171 -11.79 -7.66 -9.21
CA LEU A 171 -11.84 -8.72 -8.21
C LEU A 171 -12.53 -8.26 -6.90
N PHE A 172 -12.30 -7.02 -6.48
CA PHE A 172 -12.92 -6.43 -5.28
C PHE A 172 -14.45 -6.41 -5.30
N ASN A 173 -15.06 -6.39 -6.49
CA ASN A 173 -16.51 -6.33 -6.67
C ASN A 173 -17.14 -7.71 -6.95
N ARG A 174 -16.32 -8.78 -7.02
CA ARG A 174 -16.75 -10.14 -7.35
C ARG A 174 -16.53 -11.08 -6.18
N SER A 175 -17.23 -10.84 -5.07
CA SER A 175 -17.11 -11.67 -3.85
C SER A 175 -17.32 -13.17 -4.08
N GLU A 176 -18.05 -13.56 -5.14
CA GLU A 176 -18.30 -14.97 -5.49
C GLU A 176 -17.03 -15.69 -5.95
N GLN A 177 -16.02 -14.97 -6.43
CA GLN A 177 -14.74 -15.52 -6.90
C GLN A 177 -13.68 -15.58 -5.81
N PHE A 178 -13.99 -15.08 -4.61
CA PHE A 178 -13.05 -15.16 -3.50
C PHE A 178 -12.93 -16.59 -2.96
N PRO A 179 -11.72 -17.04 -2.66
CA PRO A 179 -11.55 -18.23 -1.86
C PRO A 179 -12.21 -17.98 -0.48
N LYS A 180 -12.88 -19.01 0.03
CA LYS A 180 -13.47 -18.96 1.38
C LYS A 180 -12.37 -18.99 2.44
N VAL A 181 -11.70 -17.88 2.61
CA VAL A 181 -10.65 -17.69 3.61
C VAL A 181 -11.29 -16.96 4.79
N SER A 182 -11.14 -17.51 5.98
CA SER A 182 -11.78 -16.96 7.20
C SER A 182 -10.99 -15.81 7.83
N ASP A 183 -9.67 -15.77 7.62
CA ASP A 183 -8.81 -14.71 8.17
C ASP A 183 -8.73 -13.52 7.20
N PHE A 184 -9.10 -12.35 7.70
CA PHE A 184 -9.10 -11.14 6.89
C PHE A 184 -7.69 -10.74 6.40
N ARG A 185 -6.61 -11.12 7.10
CA ARG A 185 -5.24 -10.91 6.62
C ARG A 185 -4.96 -11.74 5.36
N GLU A 186 -5.37 -12.99 5.36
CA GLU A 186 -5.22 -13.87 4.19
C GLU A 186 -6.07 -13.38 3.02
N GLN A 187 -7.25 -12.81 3.29
CA GLN A 187 -8.05 -12.16 2.24
C GLN A 187 -7.32 -10.96 1.62
N MET A 188 -6.73 -10.09 2.44
CA MET A 188 -5.93 -8.95 1.94
C MET A 188 -4.70 -9.41 1.15
N MET A 189 -3.98 -10.42 1.63
CA MET A 189 -2.84 -11.01 0.94
C MET A 189 -3.26 -11.60 -0.42
N TYR A 190 -4.37 -12.31 -0.46
CA TYR A 190 -4.92 -12.85 -1.71
C TYR A 190 -5.27 -11.73 -2.70
N LEU A 191 -5.95 -10.68 -2.24
CA LEU A 191 -6.29 -9.53 -3.08
C LEU A 191 -5.03 -8.88 -3.67
N ASP A 192 -4.01 -8.64 -2.86
CA ASP A 192 -2.77 -8.06 -3.35
C ASP A 192 -2.03 -8.99 -4.31
N SER A 193 -2.03 -10.28 -4.05
CA SER A 193 -1.40 -11.27 -4.95
C SER A 193 -2.08 -11.34 -6.32
N MET A 194 -3.37 -10.99 -6.40
CA MET A 194 -4.15 -11.05 -7.64
C MET A 194 -4.30 -9.69 -8.33
N THR A 195 -3.89 -8.59 -7.69
CA THR A 195 -4.04 -7.23 -8.22
C THR A 195 -2.74 -6.44 -8.10
N TYR A 196 -2.36 -6.01 -6.90
CA TYR A 196 -1.21 -5.16 -6.68
C TYR A 196 0.10 -5.80 -7.12
N LEU A 197 0.29 -7.09 -6.83
CA LEU A 197 1.51 -7.81 -7.23
C LEU A 197 1.67 -7.87 -8.76
N PRO A 198 0.71 -8.36 -9.57
CA PRO A 198 0.87 -8.40 -11.02
C PRO A 198 0.82 -7.03 -11.70
N ASP A 199 -0.06 -6.12 -11.23
CA ASP A 199 -0.38 -4.90 -11.96
C ASP A 199 0.53 -3.71 -11.59
N ASP A 200 1.29 -3.80 -10.48
CA ASP A 200 2.20 -2.74 -10.05
C ASP A 200 3.61 -3.27 -9.75
N ILE A 201 3.73 -4.26 -8.83
CA ILE A 201 5.05 -4.75 -8.41
C ILE A 201 5.80 -5.42 -9.55
N LEU A 202 5.17 -6.36 -10.25
CA LEU A 202 5.84 -7.13 -11.30
C LEU A 202 6.06 -6.31 -12.58
N THR A 203 5.22 -5.33 -12.89
CA THR A 203 5.40 -4.46 -14.07
C THR A 203 6.68 -3.63 -14.03
N LYS A 204 7.25 -3.37 -12.86
CA LYS A 204 8.49 -2.62 -12.74
C LYS A 204 9.75 -3.47 -12.75
N VAL A 205 9.64 -4.79 -12.63
CA VAL A 205 10.79 -5.72 -12.59
C VAL A 205 10.88 -6.61 -13.83
N ASP A 206 9.85 -6.63 -14.67
CA ASP A 206 9.80 -7.37 -15.93
C ASP A 206 10.59 -6.71 -17.07
#